data_a7169f2c57d6880ea974f7039cd450f8
#
_entry.id   a7169f2c57d6880ea974f7039cd450f8
#
_cell.length_a   1.000
_cell.length_b   1.000
_cell.length_c   1.000
_cell.angle_alpha   90.00
_cell.angle_beta   90.00
_cell.angle_gamma   90.00
#
_symmetry.space_group_name_H-M   'P 1'
#
loop_
_entity.id
_entity.type
_entity.pdbx_description
1 polymer ?
#
loop_
_entity_poly.entity_id
_entity_poly.type
_entity_poly.pdbx_seq_one_letter_code
_entity_poly.pdbx_strand_id
1 'polypeptide(L)'
;MKNFLSFCVATLCLYFAFNQVNIEDIYRALSGANMIYIIFAFIATFVTFILRSLRWKILLDSPKELKIQKYISTTHVGYFLNNILPFRAGDLARAKLLSNTSTNIKFSFLVGSLVAEKIIDLWIIGLFSIFLILFGFNNVLGLEFSIGILLLYIITSFIIFGNNFLASKIQRQFSITKNFIDGYLLVSKNKVKLGGISILLWCSFVAYMYTLLKSVNIDLSFQQYIGITVITSIVTSLPIAPAAIGTYHLAVIYFLNLYGIGIDQSQTAAILLHSVFLLYSIILGYIYLSFEKIELKSLINDDKN
;
A
#
# COMPACT_ATOMS: atom_id res chain seq x y z
N MET A 1 -1.26 -3.32 25.82
CA MET A 1 -0.85 -4.66 25.35
C MET A 1 -0.68 -4.74 23.83
N LYS A 2 -1.67 -4.36 22.99
CA LYS A 2 -1.55 -4.49 21.50
C LYS A 2 -0.36 -3.72 20.91
N ASN A 3 -0.10 -2.48 21.37
CA ASN A 3 1.05 -1.69 20.89
C ASN A 3 2.40 -2.29 21.28
N PHE A 4 2.47 -2.94 22.45
CA PHE A 4 3.67 -3.63 22.91
C PHE A 4 3.99 -4.85 22.04
N LEU A 5 2.99 -5.65 21.68
CA LEU A 5 3.17 -6.80 20.79
C LEU A 5 3.68 -6.37 19.40
N SER A 6 3.08 -5.33 18.82
CA SER A 6 3.52 -4.79 17.51
C SER A 6 4.96 -4.25 17.57
N PHE A 7 5.34 -3.63 18.67
CA PHE A 7 6.71 -3.18 18.88
C PHE A 7 7.68 -4.36 19.02
N CYS A 8 7.33 -5.41 19.78
CA CYS A 8 8.14 -6.63 19.91
C CYS A 8 8.34 -7.32 18.57
N VAL A 9 7.27 -7.43 17.75
CA VAL A 9 7.36 -8.01 16.40
C VAL A 9 8.28 -7.17 15.51
N ALA A 10 8.14 -5.85 15.50
CA ALA A 10 9.01 -4.97 14.72
C ALA A 10 10.49 -5.12 15.12
N THR A 11 10.77 -5.13 16.42
CA THR A 11 12.13 -5.30 16.95
C THR A 11 12.72 -6.67 16.59
N LEU A 12 11.93 -7.74 16.72
CA LEU A 12 12.35 -9.10 16.35
C LEU A 12 12.65 -9.19 14.85
N CYS A 13 11.78 -8.64 14.02
CA CYS A 13 11.99 -8.61 12.56
C CYS A 13 13.22 -7.79 12.17
N LEU A 14 13.48 -6.65 12.83
CA LEU A 14 14.70 -5.86 12.61
C LEU A 14 15.94 -6.65 13.04
N TYR A 15 15.89 -7.32 14.18
CA TYR A 15 17.00 -8.16 14.63
C TYR A 15 17.35 -9.22 13.60
N PHE A 16 16.37 -10.01 13.11
CA PHE A 16 16.63 -11.03 12.09
C PHE A 16 17.04 -10.42 10.73
N ALA A 17 16.57 -9.23 10.40
CA ALA A 17 16.96 -8.58 9.16
C ALA A 17 18.40 -8.06 9.17
N PHE A 18 18.92 -7.67 10.34
CA PHE A 18 20.15 -6.89 10.44
C PHE A 18 21.17 -7.45 11.46
N ASN A 19 21.00 -8.66 12.01
CA ASN A 19 21.90 -9.25 12.99
C ASN A 19 23.33 -9.52 12.48
N GLN A 20 23.51 -9.56 11.14
CA GLN A 20 24.80 -9.79 10.48
C GLN A 20 25.25 -8.57 9.66
N VAL A 21 24.68 -7.40 9.93
CA VAL A 21 24.96 -6.19 9.16
C VAL A 21 26.36 -5.66 9.47
N ASN A 22 27.12 -5.44 8.40
CA ASN A 22 28.28 -4.59 8.45
C ASN A 22 27.90 -3.15 8.01
N ILE A 23 27.92 -2.22 8.95
CA ILE A 23 27.54 -0.82 8.70
C ILE A 23 28.40 -0.16 7.62
N GLU A 24 29.68 -0.53 7.54
CA GLU A 24 30.58 -0.01 6.49
C GLU A 24 30.13 -0.45 5.08
N ASP A 25 29.70 -1.68 4.91
CA ASP A 25 29.27 -2.19 3.60
C ASP A 25 27.97 -1.52 3.15
N ILE A 26 27.04 -1.26 4.08
CA ILE A 26 25.85 -0.46 3.80
C ILE A 26 26.25 0.98 3.39
N TYR A 27 27.13 1.61 4.15
CA TYR A 27 27.59 2.96 3.82
C TYR A 27 28.24 3.03 2.45
N ARG A 28 29.12 2.08 2.10
CA ARG A 28 29.75 1.99 0.77
C ARG A 28 28.72 1.80 -0.32
N ALA A 29 27.76 0.92 -0.14
CA ALA A 29 26.73 0.66 -1.14
C ALA A 29 25.80 1.86 -1.34
N LEU A 30 25.43 2.57 -0.26
CA LEU A 30 24.63 3.79 -0.35
C LEU A 30 25.42 4.96 -0.97
N SER A 31 26.70 5.11 -0.63
CA SER A 31 27.56 6.16 -1.21
C SER A 31 27.86 5.92 -2.70
N GLY A 32 27.84 4.66 -3.14
CA GLY A 32 27.93 4.28 -4.54
C GLY A 32 26.59 4.28 -5.32
N ALA A 33 25.49 4.61 -4.65
CA ALA A 33 24.18 4.57 -5.29
C ALA A 33 24.03 5.64 -6.37
N ASN A 34 23.46 5.25 -7.51
CA ASN A 34 23.24 6.17 -8.61
C ASN A 34 22.03 7.10 -8.31
N MET A 35 22.34 8.37 -8.06
CA MET A 35 21.36 9.40 -7.70
C MET A 35 20.28 9.62 -8.75
N ILE A 36 20.56 9.41 -10.04
CA ILE A 36 19.57 9.57 -11.10
C ILE A 36 18.41 8.58 -10.91
N TYR A 37 18.72 7.34 -10.59
CA TYR A 37 17.69 6.33 -10.30
C TYR A 37 16.90 6.62 -9.02
N ILE A 38 17.54 7.21 -7.99
CA ILE A 38 16.86 7.64 -6.77
C ILE A 38 15.85 8.76 -7.09
N ILE A 39 16.22 9.72 -7.93
CA ILE A 39 15.31 10.78 -8.40
C ILE A 39 14.13 10.17 -9.15
N PHE A 40 14.37 9.22 -10.06
CA PHE A 40 13.28 8.52 -10.76
C PHE A 40 12.37 7.74 -9.80
N ALA A 41 12.91 7.18 -8.72
CA ALA A 41 12.11 6.52 -7.69
C ALA A 41 11.20 7.51 -6.94
N PHE A 42 11.68 8.71 -6.62
CA PHE A 42 10.85 9.78 -6.06
C PHE A 42 9.73 10.18 -7.03
N ILE A 43 10.02 10.31 -8.32
CA ILE A 43 9.00 10.59 -9.36
C ILE A 43 7.99 9.46 -9.44
N ALA A 44 8.42 8.19 -9.46
CA ALA A 44 7.54 7.03 -9.47
C ALA A 44 6.63 7.01 -8.23
N THR A 45 7.17 7.32 -7.05
CA THR A 45 6.39 7.44 -5.81
C THR A 45 5.37 8.56 -5.91
N PHE A 46 5.75 9.73 -6.41
CA PHE A 46 4.84 10.85 -6.63
C PHE A 46 3.67 10.45 -7.57
N VAL A 47 3.99 9.83 -8.69
CA VAL A 47 3.00 9.31 -9.65
C VAL A 47 2.06 8.31 -8.96
N THR A 48 2.60 7.40 -8.14
CA THR A 48 1.81 6.43 -7.37
C THR A 48 0.78 7.12 -6.47
N PHE A 49 1.17 8.17 -5.74
CA PHE A 49 0.25 8.89 -4.86
C PHE A 49 -0.82 9.68 -5.63
N ILE A 50 -0.47 10.26 -6.77
CA ILE A 50 -1.44 10.92 -7.66
C ILE A 50 -2.44 9.91 -8.21
N LEU A 51 -1.98 8.77 -8.74
CA LEU A 51 -2.84 7.72 -9.27
C LEU A 51 -3.76 7.13 -8.19
N ARG A 52 -3.26 6.96 -6.96
CA ARG A 52 -4.05 6.52 -5.81
C ARG A 52 -5.15 7.52 -5.46
N SER A 53 -4.85 8.80 -5.46
CA SER A 53 -5.81 9.87 -5.19
C SER A 53 -6.86 9.98 -6.30
N LEU A 54 -6.46 9.86 -7.57
CA LEU A 54 -7.36 9.80 -8.72
C LEU A 54 -8.27 8.58 -8.67
N ARG A 55 -7.71 7.40 -8.32
CA ARG A 55 -8.49 6.17 -8.16
C ARG A 55 -9.58 6.35 -7.09
N TRP A 56 -9.24 6.92 -5.94
CA TRP A 56 -10.22 7.16 -4.88
C TRP A 56 -11.31 8.15 -5.32
N LYS A 57 -10.95 9.22 -6.03
CA LYS A 57 -11.91 10.15 -6.63
C LYS A 57 -12.86 9.44 -7.62
N ILE A 58 -12.32 8.59 -8.51
CA ILE A 58 -13.13 7.82 -9.47
C ILE A 58 -14.03 6.82 -8.74
N LEU A 59 -13.51 6.14 -7.72
CA LEU A 59 -14.25 5.18 -6.92
C LEU A 59 -15.45 5.84 -6.24
N LEU A 60 -15.27 7.01 -5.64
CA LEU A 60 -16.34 7.74 -4.94
C LEU A 60 -17.38 8.33 -5.90
N ASP A 61 -17.12 8.31 -7.22
CA ASP A 61 -17.98 9.00 -8.20
C ASP A 61 -18.32 10.43 -7.72
N SER A 62 -17.28 11.13 -7.29
CA SER A 62 -17.33 12.29 -6.42
C SER A 62 -18.17 13.42 -6.99
N PRO A 63 -18.97 14.08 -6.17
CA PRO A 63 -19.61 15.35 -6.54
C PRO A 63 -18.59 16.31 -7.17
N LYS A 64 -18.97 17.03 -8.20
CA LYS A 64 -18.11 18.00 -8.91
C LYS A 64 -17.47 19.05 -8.01
N GLU A 65 -18.01 19.24 -6.80
CA GLU A 65 -17.59 20.18 -5.78
C GLU A 65 -16.24 19.86 -5.12
N LEU A 66 -15.86 18.57 -5.02
CA LEU A 66 -14.59 18.17 -4.42
C LEU A 66 -13.46 18.15 -5.45
N LYS A 67 -12.57 19.13 -5.34
CA LYS A 67 -11.38 19.23 -6.19
C LYS A 67 -10.41 18.09 -5.93
N ILE A 68 -9.66 17.66 -6.96
CA ILE A 68 -8.66 16.59 -6.87
C ILE A 68 -7.59 16.87 -5.80
N GLN A 69 -7.25 18.15 -5.57
CA GLN A 69 -6.28 18.55 -4.57
C GLN A 69 -6.64 18.03 -3.17
N LYS A 70 -7.95 17.97 -2.83
CA LYS A 70 -8.40 17.47 -1.54
C LYS A 70 -8.16 15.96 -1.38
N TYR A 71 -8.34 15.19 -2.45
CA TYR A 71 -8.01 13.76 -2.46
C TYR A 71 -6.50 13.54 -2.34
N ILE A 72 -5.70 14.38 -3.01
CA ILE A 72 -4.23 14.32 -2.93
C ILE A 72 -3.79 14.63 -1.51
N SER A 73 -4.24 15.73 -0.91
CA SER A 73 -3.85 16.12 0.45
C SER A 73 -4.25 15.08 1.48
N THR A 74 -5.51 14.64 1.48
CA THR A 74 -6.00 13.63 2.44
C THR A 74 -5.30 12.27 2.27
N THR A 75 -4.94 11.88 1.05
CA THR A 75 -4.18 10.65 0.80
C THR A 75 -2.78 10.75 1.40
N HIS A 76 -2.03 11.84 1.14
CA HIS A 76 -0.69 12.02 1.71
C HIS A 76 -0.73 12.07 3.24
N VAL A 77 -1.67 12.81 3.83
CA VAL A 77 -1.84 12.86 5.29
C VAL A 77 -2.17 11.48 5.85
N GLY A 78 -3.04 10.71 5.19
CA GLY A 78 -3.38 9.36 5.61
C GLY A 78 -2.16 8.42 5.63
N TYR A 79 -1.32 8.45 4.59
CA TYR A 79 -0.10 7.66 4.54
C TYR A 79 0.96 8.11 5.55
N PHE A 80 1.12 9.41 5.75
CA PHE A 80 1.94 9.95 6.83
C PHE A 80 1.50 9.42 8.19
N LEU A 81 0.21 9.46 8.49
CA LEU A 81 -0.34 8.96 9.74
C LEU A 81 -0.23 7.43 9.87
N ASN A 82 -0.28 6.67 8.77
CA ASN A 82 -0.03 5.22 8.79
C ASN A 82 1.41 4.85 9.21
N ASN A 83 2.37 5.77 9.05
CA ASN A 83 3.74 5.56 9.52
C ASN A 83 3.89 5.77 11.03
N ILE A 84 2.99 6.54 11.64
CA ILE A 84 3.05 6.91 13.06
C ILE A 84 2.03 6.11 13.88
N LEU A 85 0.81 5.96 13.35
CA LEU A 85 -0.29 5.32 14.05
C LEU A 85 -0.30 3.80 13.82
N PRO A 86 -0.61 3.01 14.85
CA PRO A 86 -0.75 1.57 14.71
C PRO A 86 -2.00 1.20 13.89
N PHE A 87 -2.06 -0.05 13.41
CA PHE A 87 -3.22 -0.63 12.73
C PHE A 87 -3.69 0.12 11.48
N ARG A 88 -2.78 0.89 10.83
CA ARG A 88 -3.12 1.71 9.64
C ARG A 88 -4.27 2.70 9.90
N ALA A 89 -4.32 3.26 11.10
CA ALA A 89 -5.35 4.23 11.50
C ALA A 89 -5.35 5.51 10.63
N GLY A 90 -4.26 5.79 9.92
CA GLY A 90 -4.19 6.87 8.93
C GLY A 90 -5.18 6.69 7.75
N ASP A 91 -5.53 5.45 7.41
CA ASP A 91 -6.59 5.20 6.41
C ASP A 91 -7.95 5.72 6.92
N LEU A 92 -8.27 5.53 8.21
CA LEU A 92 -9.47 6.09 8.82
C LEU A 92 -9.38 7.62 8.94
N ALA A 93 -8.21 8.15 9.28
CA ALA A 93 -7.97 9.58 9.38
C ALA A 93 -8.23 10.29 8.04
N ARG A 94 -7.76 9.74 6.88
CA ARG A 94 -8.06 10.35 5.57
C ARG A 94 -9.55 10.34 5.23
N ALA A 95 -10.29 9.30 5.65
CA ALA A 95 -11.75 9.28 5.50
C ALA A 95 -12.42 10.36 6.36
N LYS A 96 -11.99 10.52 7.61
CA LYS A 96 -12.50 11.57 8.49
C LYS A 96 -12.21 12.96 7.93
N LEU A 97 -10.99 13.20 7.45
CA LEU A 97 -10.59 14.46 6.82
C LEU A 97 -11.45 14.82 5.61
N LEU A 98 -11.76 13.83 4.78
CA LEU A 98 -12.60 14.04 3.62
C LEU A 98 -14.06 14.29 4.02
N SER A 99 -14.59 13.55 5.02
CA SER A 99 -15.95 13.74 5.52
C SER A 99 -16.16 15.14 6.13
N ASN A 100 -15.16 15.70 6.79
CA ASN A 100 -15.23 17.04 7.37
C ASN A 100 -15.25 18.16 6.32
N THR A 101 -14.90 17.90 5.07
CA THR A 101 -14.92 18.90 3.99
C THR A 101 -16.24 18.97 3.23
N SER A 102 -17.13 18.00 3.42
CA SER A 102 -18.42 17.94 2.74
C SER A 102 -19.48 17.41 3.70
N THR A 103 -20.47 18.22 4.01
CA THR A 103 -21.61 17.84 4.86
C THR A 103 -22.45 16.69 4.29
N ASN A 104 -22.28 16.40 3.01
CA ASN A 104 -23.08 15.42 2.29
C ASN A 104 -22.47 14.01 2.26
N ILE A 105 -21.20 13.83 2.69
CA ILE A 105 -20.51 12.53 2.60
C ILE A 105 -20.30 11.97 4.01
N LYS A 106 -21.01 10.90 4.34
CA LYS A 106 -20.89 10.26 5.66
C LYS A 106 -19.56 9.52 5.80
N PHE A 107 -18.96 9.61 6.99
CA PHE A 107 -17.71 8.93 7.33
C PHE A 107 -17.78 7.42 7.06
N SER A 108 -18.86 6.74 7.47
CA SER A 108 -19.05 5.30 7.25
C SER A 108 -19.05 4.90 5.76
N PHE A 109 -19.58 5.76 4.89
CA PHE A 109 -19.54 5.57 3.43
C PHE A 109 -18.09 5.62 2.91
N LEU A 110 -17.29 6.57 3.38
CA LEU A 110 -15.88 6.68 3.02
C LEU A 110 -15.07 5.49 3.52
N VAL A 111 -15.34 5.01 4.74
CA VAL A 111 -14.69 3.78 5.25
C VAL A 111 -15.03 2.58 4.36
N GLY A 112 -16.29 2.42 3.92
CA GLY A 112 -16.68 1.40 2.95
C GLY A 112 -15.90 1.49 1.64
N SER A 113 -15.67 2.72 1.13
CA SER A 113 -14.87 2.95 -0.08
C SER A 113 -13.39 2.57 0.09
N LEU A 114 -12.82 2.73 1.31
CA LEU A 114 -11.46 2.27 1.60
C LEU A 114 -11.34 0.75 1.56
N VAL A 115 -12.36 0.03 2.05
CA VAL A 115 -12.41 -1.42 1.91
C VAL A 115 -12.49 -1.83 0.44
N ALA A 116 -13.29 -1.11 -0.35
CA ALA A 116 -13.35 -1.31 -1.80
C ALA A 116 -11.98 -1.13 -2.48
N GLU A 117 -11.20 -0.11 -2.10
CA GLU A 117 -9.82 0.06 -2.57
C GLU A 117 -8.95 -1.15 -2.26
N LYS A 118 -9.02 -1.70 -1.05
CA LYS A 118 -8.22 -2.88 -0.64
C LYS A 118 -8.59 -4.13 -1.45
N ILE A 119 -9.87 -4.31 -1.77
CA ILE A 119 -10.32 -5.42 -2.61
C ILE A 119 -9.79 -5.30 -4.03
N ILE A 120 -9.79 -4.08 -4.59
CA ILE A 120 -9.17 -3.82 -5.90
C ILE A 120 -7.67 -4.11 -5.85
N ASP A 121 -6.96 -3.68 -4.80
CA ASP A 121 -5.53 -3.95 -4.63
C ASP A 121 -5.25 -5.46 -4.55
N LEU A 122 -6.04 -6.22 -3.78
CA LEU A 122 -5.93 -7.69 -3.71
C LEU A 122 -6.20 -8.35 -5.06
N TRP A 123 -7.15 -7.84 -5.83
CA TRP A 123 -7.42 -8.36 -7.16
C TRP A 123 -6.25 -8.14 -8.13
N ILE A 124 -5.62 -6.97 -8.11
CA ILE A 124 -4.41 -6.70 -8.93
C ILE A 124 -3.23 -7.55 -8.45
N ILE A 125 -3.03 -7.71 -7.13
CA ILE A 125 -2.02 -8.63 -6.59
C ILE A 125 -2.25 -10.04 -7.12
N GLY A 126 -3.49 -10.52 -7.09
CA GLY A 126 -3.85 -11.83 -7.65
C GLY A 126 -3.55 -11.93 -9.14
N LEU A 127 -3.86 -10.90 -9.94
CA LEU A 127 -3.55 -10.85 -11.36
C LEU A 127 -2.03 -10.94 -11.62
N PHE A 128 -1.22 -10.17 -10.89
CA PHE A 128 0.24 -10.21 -10.99
C PHE A 128 0.80 -11.56 -10.54
N SER A 129 0.23 -12.15 -9.50
CA SER A 129 0.64 -13.48 -9.04
C SER A 129 0.31 -14.58 -10.05
N ILE A 130 -0.84 -14.52 -10.71
CA ILE A 130 -1.18 -15.43 -11.81
C ILE A 130 -0.19 -15.27 -12.96
N PHE A 131 0.15 -14.03 -13.34
CA PHE A 131 1.18 -13.78 -14.34
C PHE A 131 2.50 -14.44 -13.97
N LEU A 132 2.95 -14.32 -12.72
CA LEU A 132 4.18 -14.95 -12.23
C LEU A 132 4.11 -16.48 -12.31
N ILE A 133 2.98 -17.08 -11.95
CA ILE A 133 2.76 -18.54 -12.03
C ILE A 133 2.87 -19.02 -13.49
N LEU A 134 2.24 -18.31 -14.42
CA LEU A 134 2.25 -18.68 -15.85
C LEU A 134 3.64 -18.54 -16.51
N PHE A 135 4.46 -17.61 -16.04
CA PHE A 135 5.79 -17.34 -16.60
C PHE A 135 6.96 -17.94 -15.81
N GLY A 136 6.72 -19.02 -15.05
CA GLY A 136 7.78 -19.87 -14.53
C GLY A 136 8.18 -19.63 -13.07
N PHE A 137 7.41 -18.89 -12.31
CA PHE A 137 7.66 -18.65 -10.87
C PHE A 137 7.19 -19.81 -9.95
N ASN A 138 6.68 -20.90 -10.54
CA ASN A 138 6.11 -22.05 -9.81
C ASN A 138 7.10 -22.72 -8.86
N ASN A 139 8.39 -22.71 -9.20
CA ASN A 139 9.44 -23.35 -8.39
C ASN A 139 9.73 -22.59 -7.09
N VAL A 140 9.30 -21.32 -6.98
CA VAL A 140 9.56 -20.46 -5.83
C VAL A 140 8.39 -20.47 -4.85
N LEU A 141 7.16 -20.56 -5.36
CA LEU A 141 5.95 -20.37 -4.54
C LEU A 141 5.34 -21.67 -4.02
N GLY A 142 5.71 -22.83 -4.58
CA GLY A 142 5.04 -24.10 -4.26
C GLY A 142 3.59 -24.18 -4.77
N LEU A 143 3.10 -25.41 -4.98
CA LEU A 143 1.76 -25.64 -5.53
C LEU A 143 0.64 -25.14 -4.62
N GLU A 144 0.76 -25.38 -3.31
CA GLU A 144 -0.27 -25.00 -2.32
C GLU A 144 -0.46 -23.48 -2.26
N PHE A 145 0.63 -22.72 -2.28
CA PHE A 145 0.58 -21.26 -2.27
C PHE A 145 -0.02 -20.72 -3.57
N SER A 146 0.30 -21.33 -4.70
CA SER A 146 -0.26 -20.98 -6.02
C SER A 146 -1.77 -21.20 -6.07
N ILE A 147 -2.26 -22.30 -5.50
CA ILE A 147 -3.71 -22.57 -5.38
C ILE A 147 -4.37 -21.53 -4.49
N GLY A 148 -3.76 -21.18 -3.34
CA GLY A 148 -4.28 -20.14 -2.45
C GLY A 148 -4.44 -18.78 -3.13
N ILE A 149 -3.46 -18.37 -3.93
CA ILE A 149 -3.52 -17.15 -4.73
C ILE A 149 -4.64 -17.21 -5.77
N LEU A 150 -4.78 -18.32 -6.48
CA LEU A 150 -5.84 -18.50 -7.47
C LEU A 150 -7.22 -18.40 -6.84
N LEU A 151 -7.41 -19.05 -5.68
CA LEU A 151 -8.67 -18.95 -4.93
C LEU A 151 -8.94 -17.51 -4.49
N LEU A 152 -7.94 -16.80 -3.95
CA LEU A 152 -8.08 -15.40 -3.57
C LEU A 152 -8.46 -14.52 -4.77
N TYR A 153 -7.85 -14.75 -5.93
CA TYR A 153 -8.18 -14.03 -7.16
C TYR A 153 -9.62 -14.32 -7.61
N ILE A 154 -10.06 -15.57 -7.57
CA ILE A 154 -11.44 -15.95 -7.92
C ILE A 154 -12.44 -15.29 -6.96
N ILE A 155 -12.18 -15.32 -5.65
CA ILE A 155 -13.04 -14.70 -4.64
C ILE A 155 -13.12 -13.18 -4.86
N THR A 156 -11.99 -12.51 -5.03
CA THR A 156 -11.98 -11.05 -5.27
C THR A 156 -12.61 -10.69 -6.60
N SER A 157 -12.44 -11.51 -7.65
CA SER A 157 -13.12 -11.33 -8.94
C SER A 157 -14.64 -11.46 -8.78
N PHE A 158 -15.12 -12.47 -8.04
CA PHE A 158 -16.53 -12.63 -7.75
C PHE A 158 -17.10 -11.43 -6.98
N ILE A 159 -16.35 -10.89 -6.03
CA ILE A 159 -16.74 -9.69 -5.27
C ILE A 159 -16.85 -8.46 -6.19
N ILE A 160 -15.89 -8.26 -7.11
CA ILE A 160 -15.85 -7.09 -8.01
C ILE A 160 -16.84 -7.20 -9.17
N PHE A 161 -16.94 -8.38 -9.79
CA PHE A 161 -17.70 -8.58 -11.03
C PHE A 161 -19.03 -9.30 -10.82
N GLY A 162 -19.21 -9.99 -9.69
CA GLY A 162 -20.42 -10.71 -9.34
C GLY A 162 -21.60 -9.77 -9.05
N ASN A 163 -22.78 -10.36 -9.02
CA ASN A 163 -24.00 -9.65 -8.61
C ASN A 163 -23.92 -9.30 -7.12
N ASN A 164 -24.25 -8.06 -6.80
CA ASN A 164 -24.24 -7.51 -5.43
C ASN A 164 -25.33 -8.12 -4.52
N PHE A 165 -25.75 -9.36 -4.80
CA PHE A 165 -26.85 -10.05 -4.10
C PHE A 165 -26.57 -10.20 -2.60
N LEU A 166 -25.35 -10.63 -2.23
CA LEU A 166 -24.96 -10.79 -0.83
C LEU A 166 -24.94 -9.45 -0.10
N ALA A 167 -24.35 -8.42 -0.72
CA ALA A 167 -24.29 -7.08 -0.14
C ALA A 167 -25.68 -6.47 0.04
N SER A 168 -26.58 -6.63 -0.93
CA SER A 168 -27.97 -6.18 -0.83
C SER A 168 -28.77 -6.93 0.24
N LYS A 169 -28.51 -8.22 0.45
CA LYS A 169 -29.13 -9.01 1.52
C LYS A 169 -28.67 -8.55 2.90
N ILE A 170 -27.38 -8.32 3.10
CA ILE A 170 -26.81 -7.78 4.35
C ILE A 170 -27.37 -6.37 4.61
N GLN A 171 -27.45 -5.52 3.59
CA GLN A 171 -27.98 -4.16 3.69
C GLN A 171 -29.45 -4.14 4.15
N ARG A 172 -30.27 -5.11 3.71
CA ARG A 172 -31.68 -5.23 4.15
C ARG A 172 -31.80 -5.66 5.60
N GLN A 173 -30.84 -6.43 6.12
CA GLN A 173 -30.89 -6.99 7.45
C GLN A 173 -30.34 -6.03 8.53
N PHE A 174 -29.40 -5.13 8.16
CA PHE A 174 -28.72 -4.20 9.08
C PHE A 174 -28.76 -2.77 8.56
N SER A 175 -29.72 -1.98 9.00
CA SER A 175 -29.86 -0.57 8.57
C SER A 175 -28.66 0.32 8.94
N ILE A 176 -27.96 0.00 10.04
CA ILE A 176 -26.79 0.75 10.52
C ILE A 176 -25.60 0.63 9.55
N THR A 177 -25.50 -0.45 8.80
CA THR A 177 -24.38 -0.72 7.85
C THR A 177 -24.64 -0.17 6.45
N LYS A 178 -25.83 0.41 6.19
CA LYS A 178 -26.22 0.84 4.83
C LYS A 178 -25.17 1.73 4.15
N ASN A 179 -24.76 2.82 4.80
CA ASN A 179 -23.80 3.75 4.21
C ASN A 179 -22.42 3.11 3.96
N PHE A 180 -21.99 2.21 4.85
CA PHE A 180 -20.75 1.46 4.66
C PHE A 180 -20.83 0.54 3.45
N ILE A 181 -21.93 -0.21 3.32
CA ILE A 181 -22.15 -1.11 2.19
C ILE A 181 -22.29 -0.31 0.88
N ASP A 182 -22.98 0.83 0.90
CA ASP A 182 -23.07 1.70 -0.28
C ASP A 182 -21.68 2.16 -0.74
N GLY A 183 -20.80 2.55 0.20
CA GLY A 183 -19.41 2.90 -0.10
C GLY A 183 -18.61 1.73 -0.68
N TYR A 184 -18.78 0.54 -0.15
CA TYR A 184 -18.16 -0.68 -0.66
C TYR A 184 -18.66 -1.05 -2.07
N LEU A 185 -19.97 -0.92 -2.33
CA LEU A 185 -20.59 -1.27 -3.62
C LEU A 185 -20.17 -0.37 -4.79
N LEU A 186 -19.47 0.75 -4.51
CA LEU A 186 -18.92 1.64 -5.55
C LEU A 186 -17.95 0.93 -6.49
N VAL A 187 -17.31 -0.16 -6.05
CA VAL A 187 -16.44 -0.99 -6.91
C VAL A 187 -17.15 -1.41 -8.18
N SER A 188 -18.46 -1.62 -8.11
CA SER A 188 -19.24 -2.14 -9.25
C SER A 188 -19.59 -1.09 -10.32
N LYS A 189 -19.49 0.21 -10.03
CA LYS A 189 -19.97 1.27 -10.94
C LYS A 189 -19.04 1.60 -12.11
N ASN A 190 -17.74 1.76 -11.86
CA ASN A 190 -16.78 2.25 -12.87
C ASN A 190 -15.65 1.25 -13.13
N LYS A 191 -15.97 -0.05 -13.26
CA LYS A 191 -15.01 -1.17 -13.29
C LYS A 191 -13.84 -0.98 -14.27
N VAL A 192 -14.12 -0.56 -15.50
CA VAL A 192 -13.07 -0.40 -16.53
C VAL A 192 -12.09 0.72 -16.16
N LYS A 193 -12.61 1.88 -15.73
CA LYS A 193 -11.76 3.01 -15.30
C LYS A 193 -10.97 2.66 -14.06
N LEU A 194 -11.59 2.00 -13.08
CA LEU A 194 -10.94 1.55 -11.85
C LEU A 194 -9.87 0.49 -12.14
N GLY A 195 -10.13 -0.45 -13.04
CA GLY A 195 -9.15 -1.43 -13.48
C GLY A 195 -7.95 -0.78 -14.14
N GLY A 196 -8.19 0.08 -15.14
CA GLY A 196 -7.12 0.76 -15.87
C GLY A 196 -6.22 1.61 -14.95
N ILE A 197 -6.82 2.46 -14.10
CA ILE A 197 -6.03 3.29 -13.18
C ILE A 197 -5.30 2.45 -12.12
N SER A 198 -5.87 1.31 -11.70
CA SER A 198 -5.22 0.40 -10.75
C SER A 198 -4.03 -0.31 -11.37
N ILE A 199 -4.10 -0.74 -12.63
CA ILE A 199 -2.96 -1.29 -13.36
C ILE A 199 -1.84 -0.25 -13.45
N LEU A 200 -2.15 0.99 -13.87
CA LEU A 200 -1.16 2.07 -13.94
C LEU A 200 -0.50 2.35 -12.59
N LEU A 201 -1.29 2.36 -11.52
CA LEU A 201 -0.80 2.52 -10.15
C LEU A 201 0.18 1.39 -9.78
N TRP A 202 -0.16 0.15 -10.07
CA TRP A 202 0.72 -0.98 -9.76
C TRP A 202 1.96 -1.03 -10.66
N CYS A 203 1.86 -0.62 -11.92
CA CYS A 203 3.03 -0.41 -12.78
C CYS A 203 3.98 0.67 -12.21
N SER A 204 3.46 1.72 -11.57
CA SER A 204 4.30 2.73 -10.91
C SER A 204 5.02 2.17 -9.68
N PHE A 205 4.43 1.21 -8.95
CA PHE A 205 5.14 0.47 -7.89
C PHE A 205 6.26 -0.41 -8.44
N VAL A 206 6.03 -1.12 -9.56
CA VAL A 206 7.08 -1.91 -10.22
C VAL A 206 8.22 -0.98 -10.69
N ALA A 207 7.90 0.18 -11.27
CA ALA A 207 8.89 1.18 -11.68
C ALA A 207 9.71 1.71 -10.48
N TYR A 208 9.06 1.92 -9.32
CA TYR A 208 9.72 2.27 -8.07
C TYR A 208 10.75 1.20 -7.65
N MET A 209 10.34 -0.08 -7.64
CA MET A 209 11.25 -1.19 -7.31
C MET A 209 12.41 -1.28 -8.31
N TYR A 210 12.11 -1.17 -9.60
CA TYR A 210 13.12 -1.16 -10.67
C TYR A 210 14.16 -0.05 -10.44
N THR A 211 13.72 1.17 -10.27
CA THR A 211 14.64 2.31 -10.17
C THR A 211 15.53 2.23 -8.93
N LEU A 212 14.99 1.86 -7.77
CA LEU A 212 15.81 1.76 -6.56
C LEU A 212 16.76 0.58 -6.54
N LEU A 213 16.37 -0.58 -7.04
CA LEU A 213 17.28 -1.72 -7.12
C LEU A 213 18.40 -1.46 -8.13
N LYS A 214 18.10 -0.81 -9.25
CA LYS A 214 19.11 -0.36 -10.21
C LYS A 214 20.06 0.68 -9.62
N SER A 215 19.61 1.53 -8.70
CA SER A 215 20.49 2.53 -8.07
C SER A 215 21.64 1.91 -7.28
N VAL A 216 21.46 0.69 -6.77
CA VAL A 216 22.46 -0.09 -6.03
C VAL A 216 23.01 -1.29 -6.84
N ASN A 217 22.93 -1.21 -8.16
CA ASN A 217 23.44 -2.21 -9.09
C ASN A 217 22.86 -3.63 -8.91
N ILE A 218 21.60 -3.71 -8.51
CA ILE A 218 20.84 -4.97 -8.50
C ILE A 218 20.01 -5.06 -9.77
N ASP A 219 20.34 -6.05 -10.59
CA ASP A 219 19.64 -6.35 -11.83
C ASP A 219 18.76 -7.58 -11.65
N LEU A 220 17.47 -7.39 -11.86
CA LEU A 220 16.47 -8.44 -11.80
C LEU A 220 15.78 -8.59 -13.17
N SER A 221 15.20 -9.74 -13.44
CA SER A 221 14.29 -9.91 -14.56
C SER A 221 12.98 -9.16 -14.31
N PHE A 222 12.20 -8.90 -15.36
CA PHE A 222 10.90 -8.22 -15.24
C PHE A 222 9.95 -8.96 -14.29
N GLN A 223 9.93 -10.29 -14.34
CA GLN A 223 9.14 -11.12 -13.45
C GLN A 223 9.56 -10.95 -11.98
N GLN A 224 10.86 -10.85 -11.71
CA GLN A 224 11.38 -10.66 -10.36
C GLN A 224 11.02 -9.28 -9.80
N TYR A 225 11.00 -8.23 -10.63
CA TYR A 225 10.50 -6.90 -10.20
C TYR A 225 9.00 -6.95 -9.83
N ILE A 226 8.20 -7.69 -10.57
CA ILE A 226 6.79 -7.93 -10.19
C ILE A 226 6.72 -8.72 -8.89
N GLY A 227 7.52 -9.78 -8.75
CA GLY A 227 7.54 -10.64 -7.56
C GLY A 227 7.86 -9.88 -6.28
N ILE A 228 8.93 -9.07 -6.27
CA ILE A 228 9.29 -8.26 -5.12
C ILE A 228 8.21 -7.21 -4.80
N THR A 229 7.56 -6.65 -5.82
CA THR A 229 6.43 -5.73 -5.64
C THR A 229 5.25 -6.42 -4.98
N VAL A 230 4.91 -7.62 -5.40
CA VAL A 230 3.81 -8.42 -4.84
C VAL A 230 4.08 -8.77 -3.38
N ILE A 231 5.24 -9.35 -3.07
CA ILE A 231 5.54 -9.81 -1.70
C ILE A 231 5.62 -8.64 -0.71
N THR A 232 6.27 -7.54 -1.09
CA THR A 232 6.35 -6.35 -0.25
C THR A 232 4.99 -5.69 -0.03
N SER A 233 4.12 -5.70 -1.03
CA SER A 233 2.76 -5.17 -0.92
C SER A 233 1.87 -6.02 -0.01
N ILE A 234 1.99 -7.34 -0.06
CA ILE A 234 1.30 -8.26 0.86
C ILE A 234 1.74 -7.97 2.29
N VAL A 235 3.05 -7.94 2.55
CA VAL A 235 3.60 -7.72 3.88
C VAL A 235 3.21 -6.35 4.44
N THR A 236 3.28 -5.29 3.63
CA THR A 236 2.88 -3.95 4.07
C THR A 236 1.37 -3.79 4.25
N SER A 237 0.55 -4.65 3.63
CA SER A 237 -0.90 -4.63 3.83
C SER A 237 -1.30 -5.16 5.21
N LEU A 238 -0.49 -5.99 5.83
CA LEU A 238 -0.73 -6.55 7.14
C LEU A 238 -0.39 -5.53 8.23
N PRO A 239 -1.30 -5.22 9.17
CA PRO A 239 -1.08 -4.22 10.22
C PRO A 239 -0.28 -4.81 11.39
N ILE A 240 0.87 -5.46 11.12
CA ILE A 240 1.67 -6.20 12.09
C ILE A 240 2.61 -5.26 12.84
N ALA A 241 3.31 -4.39 12.10
CA ALA A 241 4.28 -3.45 12.65
C ALA A 241 4.01 -2.02 12.17
N PRO A 242 4.28 -0.99 13.01
CA PRO A 242 4.18 0.41 12.57
C PRO A 242 5.07 0.66 11.36
N ALA A 243 4.56 1.36 10.35
CA ALA A 243 5.23 1.60 9.07
C ALA A 243 5.78 0.33 8.38
N ALA A 244 5.36 -0.89 8.78
CA ALA A 244 5.93 -2.17 8.35
C ALA A 244 7.44 -2.32 8.64
N ILE A 245 7.98 -1.57 9.62
CA ILE A 245 9.39 -1.63 10.02
C ILE A 245 9.74 -3.07 10.44
N GLY A 246 10.86 -3.57 9.94
CA GLY A 246 11.31 -4.94 10.13
C GLY A 246 10.67 -5.94 9.18
N THR A 247 9.35 -6.03 9.14
CA THR A 247 8.63 -6.98 8.27
C THR A 247 8.89 -6.73 6.79
N TYR A 248 8.89 -5.47 6.36
CA TYR A 248 9.26 -5.08 5.00
C TYR A 248 10.70 -5.45 4.66
N HIS A 249 11.64 -5.16 5.57
CA HIS A 249 13.06 -5.46 5.37
C HIS A 249 13.29 -6.96 5.21
N LEU A 250 12.71 -7.78 6.09
CA LEU A 250 12.78 -9.24 5.97
C LEU A 250 12.23 -9.75 4.65
N ALA A 251 11.10 -9.22 4.19
CA ALA A 251 10.50 -9.63 2.92
C ALA A 251 11.41 -9.32 1.73
N VAL A 252 12.03 -8.14 1.69
CA VAL A 252 12.97 -7.74 0.63
C VAL A 252 14.21 -8.62 0.66
N ILE A 253 14.86 -8.77 1.83
CA ILE A 253 16.08 -9.56 2.00
C ILE A 253 15.81 -11.01 1.60
N TYR A 254 14.74 -11.62 2.12
CA TYR A 254 14.38 -12.99 1.79
C TYR A 254 14.18 -13.17 0.27
N PHE A 255 13.42 -12.27 -0.36
CA PHE A 255 13.17 -12.34 -1.79
C PHE A 255 14.45 -12.24 -2.61
N LEU A 256 15.30 -11.26 -2.32
CA LEU A 256 16.55 -11.05 -3.08
C LEU A 256 17.52 -12.22 -2.90
N ASN A 257 17.61 -12.78 -1.70
CA ASN A 257 18.46 -13.94 -1.42
C ASN A 257 18.01 -15.20 -2.18
N LEU A 258 16.70 -15.39 -2.43
CA LEU A 258 16.20 -16.48 -3.28
C LEU A 258 16.76 -16.42 -4.70
N TYR A 259 17.15 -15.24 -5.16
CA TYR A 259 17.74 -15.02 -6.49
C TYR A 259 19.26 -14.85 -6.47
N GLY A 260 19.92 -15.25 -5.37
CA GLY A 260 21.37 -15.26 -5.26
C GLY A 260 22.01 -13.90 -5.03
N ILE A 261 21.21 -12.87 -4.69
CA ILE A 261 21.76 -11.57 -4.28
C ILE A 261 22.32 -11.71 -2.86
N GLY A 262 23.58 -11.31 -2.67
CA GLY A 262 24.27 -11.41 -1.37
C GLY A 262 23.53 -10.68 -0.24
N ILE A 263 23.76 -11.13 0.99
CA ILE A 263 23.04 -10.63 2.17
C ILE A 263 23.23 -9.12 2.36
N ASP A 264 24.47 -8.61 2.25
CA ASP A 264 24.80 -7.19 2.47
C ASP A 264 24.12 -6.29 1.44
N GLN A 265 24.12 -6.74 0.18
CA GLN A 265 23.46 -6.01 -0.92
C GLN A 265 21.92 -6.04 -0.77
N SER A 266 21.36 -7.15 -0.31
CA SER A 266 19.93 -7.29 -0.03
C SER A 266 19.48 -6.42 1.15
N GLN A 267 20.30 -6.31 2.20
CA GLN A 267 20.04 -5.44 3.35
C GLN A 267 20.10 -3.96 2.97
N THR A 268 21.11 -3.57 2.17
CA THR A 268 21.21 -2.21 1.62
C THR A 268 19.99 -1.85 0.78
N ALA A 269 19.58 -2.75 -0.11
CA ALA A 269 18.39 -2.56 -0.93
C ALA A 269 17.12 -2.42 -0.07
N ALA A 270 16.96 -3.24 0.97
CA ALA A 270 15.82 -3.19 1.87
C ALA A 270 15.73 -1.84 2.62
N ILE A 271 16.88 -1.34 3.11
CA ILE A 271 16.93 -0.02 3.75
C ILE A 271 16.56 1.08 2.75
N LEU A 272 17.16 1.07 1.56
CA LEU A 272 16.95 2.10 0.56
C LEU A 272 15.49 2.14 0.09
N LEU A 273 14.93 0.98 -0.27
CA LEU A 273 13.54 0.84 -0.69
C LEU A 273 12.56 1.34 0.37
N HIS A 274 12.78 1.00 1.63
CA HIS A 274 11.88 1.44 2.69
C HIS A 274 12.06 2.91 3.03
N SER A 275 13.32 3.38 3.15
CA SER A 275 13.62 4.77 3.55
C SER A 275 13.14 5.79 2.54
N VAL A 276 13.29 5.55 1.24
CA VAL A 276 12.82 6.48 0.20
C VAL A 276 11.31 6.65 0.25
N PHE A 277 10.56 5.55 0.41
CA PHE A 277 9.10 5.60 0.53
C PHE A 277 8.66 6.32 1.82
N LEU A 278 9.32 6.01 2.95
CA LEU A 278 9.03 6.65 4.23
C LEU A 278 9.31 8.16 4.19
N LEU A 279 10.49 8.54 3.73
CA LEU A 279 10.88 9.96 3.61
C LEU A 279 9.90 10.72 2.72
N TYR A 280 9.54 10.16 1.56
CA TYR A 280 8.55 10.76 0.68
C TYR A 280 7.22 10.99 1.42
N SER A 281 6.69 9.95 2.05
CA SER A 281 5.38 10.02 2.73
C SER A 281 5.39 10.93 3.94
N ILE A 282 6.51 11.02 4.68
CA ILE A 282 6.68 11.92 5.83
C ILE A 282 6.75 13.37 5.35
N ILE A 283 7.61 13.67 4.38
CA ILE A 283 7.82 15.04 3.90
C ILE A 283 6.53 15.60 3.30
N LEU A 284 5.94 14.91 2.32
CA LEU A 284 4.74 15.42 1.66
C LEU A 284 3.51 15.36 2.58
N GLY A 285 3.39 14.32 3.40
CA GLY A 285 2.31 14.23 4.37
C GLY A 285 2.35 15.36 5.39
N TYR A 286 3.52 15.72 5.91
CA TYR A 286 3.69 16.85 6.81
C TYR A 286 3.39 18.20 6.13
N ILE A 287 3.85 18.38 4.89
CA ILE A 287 3.55 19.58 4.09
C ILE A 287 2.03 19.73 3.93
N TYR A 288 1.31 18.68 3.50
CA TYR A 288 -0.14 18.74 3.33
C TYR A 288 -0.88 18.91 4.67
N LEU A 289 -0.42 18.30 5.76
CA LEU A 289 -0.97 18.49 7.09
C LEU A 289 -0.91 19.97 7.52
N SER A 290 0.24 20.61 7.26
CA SER A 290 0.46 22.02 7.58
C SER A 290 -0.42 22.97 6.73
N PHE A 291 -0.56 22.68 5.44
CA PHE A 291 -1.45 23.47 4.56
C PHE A 291 -2.93 23.37 4.91
N GLU A 292 -3.36 22.19 5.33
CA GLU A 292 -4.76 21.95 5.72
C GLU A 292 -5.10 22.50 7.11
N LYS A 293 -4.11 23.03 7.86
CA LYS A 293 -4.24 23.52 9.25
C LYS A 293 -4.92 22.50 10.18
N ILE A 294 -4.60 21.21 9.97
CA ILE A 294 -5.19 20.13 10.75
C ILE A 294 -4.38 19.96 12.03
N GLU A 295 -5.01 20.13 13.17
CA GLU A 295 -4.43 19.77 14.45
C GLU A 295 -4.45 18.25 14.60
N LEU A 296 -3.28 17.61 14.71
CA LEU A 296 -3.15 16.17 14.96
C LEU A 296 -3.98 15.71 16.16
N LYS A 297 -4.13 16.59 17.17
CA LYS A 297 -4.92 16.33 18.38
C LYS A 297 -6.41 16.11 18.10
N SER A 298 -6.97 16.81 17.10
CA SER A 298 -8.37 16.69 16.71
C SER A 298 -8.68 15.38 15.96
N LEU A 299 -7.66 14.74 15.37
CA LEU A 299 -7.80 13.45 14.68
C LEU A 299 -7.73 12.25 15.62
N ILE A 300 -7.12 12.44 16.82
CA ILE A 300 -6.87 11.37 17.80
C ILE A 300 -7.91 11.40 18.94
N ASN A 301 -8.46 12.55 19.28
CA ASN A 301 -9.26 12.77 20.48
C ASN A 301 -10.78 12.92 20.24
N ASP A 302 -11.33 12.51 19.12
CA ASP A 302 -12.78 12.61 18.79
C ASP A 302 -13.66 11.55 19.54
N ASP A 303 -13.28 11.14 20.75
CA ASP A 303 -14.07 10.24 21.62
C ASP A 303 -14.95 11.00 22.65
N LYS A 304 -15.23 12.27 22.43
CA LYS A 304 -16.17 13.01 23.29
C LYS A 304 -17.08 13.93 22.45
N ASN A 305 -18.09 13.34 21.80
CA ASN A 305 -19.43 13.94 21.65
C ASN A 305 -20.37 12.91 21.02
#